data_5e80a24e9091f258e792f3a000c8e4c9
#
_entry.id   5e80a24e9091f258e792f3a000c8e4c9
#
_cell.length_a   1.000
_cell.length_b   1.000
_cell.length_c   1.000
_cell.angle_alpha   90.00
_cell.angle_beta   90.00
_cell.angle_gamma   90.00
#
_symmetry.space_group_name_H-M   'P 1'
#
loop_
_entity.id
_entity.type
_entity.pdbx_description
1 polymer ?
#
loop_
_entity_poly.entity_id
_entity_poly.type
_entity_poly.pdbx_seq_one_letter_code
_entity_poly.pdbx_strand_id
1 'polypeptide(L)'
;PDSARLHANEICPHEMHVRAYTCTRQSRNAEQGRSMGGLISAMEGFCVIGIVIAAGYAAARLQIGGAQAQYVFNRLSFFIASPCLMFAILAQENITHLFDSTIIVAFCSAVGVGLVFLVLNRLFFHLKAPDATIGVLNSLYLNSNNIGLPIATYILGNPALVAPILVMQQALFTPVGLTVLDVTTKGKFSVKQVLKQPLHQPLLIGTVLGIIVSVVSSKVGHFIVPNFLFDPIDMIGDSAVPMILMAFGMSLHGTKPMQNKSNLPAIWTVAALKNIVMPLIAFGIAFAMGFRGPTLYGCVVLAALPTGQNVYNYAARYNVGMTFARDGILISTMTSPIVIAIIAALLS
;
A
#
# COMPACT_ATOMS: atom_id res chain seq x y z
N PRO A 1 32.38 41.40 28.69
CA PRO A 1 32.50 39.95 28.68
C PRO A 1 31.68 39.38 29.82
N ASP A 2 30.31 39.44 29.78
CA ASP A 2 29.41 38.74 30.73
C ASP A 2 27.92 39.08 30.41
N SER A 3 27.48 38.71 29.21
CA SER A 3 26.02 38.85 28.86
C SER A 3 25.47 37.70 27.98
N ALA A 4 26.18 36.53 27.98
CA ALA A 4 25.78 35.37 27.14
C ALA A 4 25.40 34.12 27.95
N ARG A 5 25.00 34.23 29.23
CA ARG A 5 24.70 33.08 30.10
C ARG A 5 23.32 33.08 30.77
N LEU A 6 22.33 33.77 30.27
CA LEU A 6 21.02 33.86 30.94
C LEU A 6 19.81 33.63 30.01
N HIS A 7 19.87 32.59 29.13
CA HIS A 7 18.64 32.09 28.44
C HIS A 7 18.69 30.58 28.12
N ALA A 8 19.20 29.79 29.05
CA ALA A 8 19.32 28.32 28.86
C ALA A 8 18.64 27.51 29.99
N ASN A 9 17.50 27.96 30.50
CA ASN A 9 16.77 27.17 31.51
C ASN A 9 15.29 27.53 31.53
N GLU A 10 14.52 27.09 30.54
CA GLU A 10 13.08 26.85 30.68
C GLU A 10 12.59 26.06 29.47
N ILE A 11 13.16 24.85 29.26
CA ILE A 11 12.55 23.84 28.38
C ILE A 11 11.87 22.83 29.30
N CYS A 12 10.54 22.76 29.26
CA CYS A 12 9.73 21.82 30.02
C CYS A 12 10.22 20.37 29.81
N PRO A 13 10.38 19.57 30.86
CA PRO A 13 10.85 18.16 30.77
C PRO A 13 9.99 17.28 29.84
N HIS A 14 8.74 17.66 29.62
CA HIS A 14 7.80 16.93 28.78
C HIS A 14 8.11 17.07 27.27
N GLU A 15 8.61 18.24 26.83
CA GLU A 15 9.00 18.44 25.42
C GLU A 15 10.30 17.69 25.06
N MET A 16 11.18 17.46 26.04
CA MET A 16 12.39 16.70 25.83
C MET A 16 12.12 15.22 25.58
N HIS A 17 11.10 14.63 26.21
CA HIS A 17 10.76 13.22 25.99
C HIS A 17 10.12 12.98 24.61
N VAL A 18 9.25 13.86 24.13
CA VAL A 18 8.61 13.73 22.81
C VAL A 18 9.61 14.03 21.69
N ARG A 19 10.45 15.05 21.83
CA ARG A 19 11.56 15.32 20.89
C ARG A 19 12.65 14.25 20.93
N ALA A 20 12.94 13.65 22.08
CA ALA A 20 13.87 12.54 22.18
C ALA A 20 13.32 11.27 21.50
N TYR A 21 12.02 11.00 21.60
CA TYR A 21 11.40 9.84 20.96
C TYR A 21 11.32 10.00 19.43
N THR A 22 10.98 11.18 18.93
CA THR A 22 10.97 11.47 17.50
C THR A 22 12.38 11.59 16.93
N CYS A 23 13.31 12.22 17.65
CA CYS A 23 14.71 12.35 17.25
C CYS A 23 15.44 10.99 17.29
N THR A 24 15.18 10.13 18.28
CA THR A 24 15.73 8.76 18.33
C THR A 24 15.11 7.85 17.28
N ARG A 25 13.85 8.04 16.89
CA ARG A 25 13.23 7.28 15.80
C ARG A 25 13.78 7.74 14.43
N GLN A 26 13.92 9.05 14.23
CA GLN A 26 14.51 9.63 13.01
C GLN A 26 16.03 9.38 12.89
N SER A 27 16.79 9.49 13.99
CA SER A 27 18.22 9.22 13.96
C SER A 27 18.52 7.73 13.81
N ARG A 28 17.75 6.84 14.42
CA ARG A 28 17.86 5.40 14.19
C ARG A 28 17.58 5.03 12.73
N ASN A 29 16.58 5.66 12.09
CA ASN A 29 16.26 5.45 10.68
C ASN A 29 17.32 6.09 9.74
N ALA A 30 17.95 7.19 10.13
CA ALA A 30 18.98 7.86 9.35
C ALA A 30 20.36 7.19 9.49
N GLU A 31 20.68 6.60 10.63
CA GLU A 31 21.92 5.84 10.85
C GLU A 31 21.84 4.43 10.24
N GLN A 32 20.69 3.77 10.25
CA GLN A 32 20.49 2.49 9.55
C GLN A 32 20.57 2.62 8.03
N GLY A 33 20.26 3.79 7.45
CA GLY A 33 20.38 4.04 6.02
C GLY A 33 21.79 4.28 5.49
N ARG A 34 22.79 4.44 6.37
CA ARG A 34 24.19 4.78 5.99
C ARG A 34 25.22 3.69 6.13
N SER A 35 24.92 2.57 6.75
CA SER A 35 25.91 1.55 7.08
C SER A 35 25.42 0.16 6.72
N MET A 36 25.96 -0.39 5.67
CA MET A 36 25.81 -1.77 5.15
C MET A 36 24.57 -2.00 4.29
N GLY A 37 24.83 -2.01 2.99
CA GLY A 37 24.04 -2.58 1.88
C GLY A 37 22.53 -2.65 2.06
N GLY A 38 21.77 -1.86 1.26
CA GLY A 38 20.31 -1.87 1.28
C GLY A 38 19.66 -3.26 1.20
N LEU A 39 20.43 -4.27 0.76
CA LEU A 39 20.01 -5.68 0.81
C LEU A 39 19.81 -6.19 2.24
N ILE A 40 20.70 -5.83 3.19
CA ILE A 40 20.59 -6.27 4.59
C ILE A 40 19.38 -5.60 5.24
N SER A 41 19.21 -4.30 5.04
CA SER A 41 18.03 -3.57 5.55
C SER A 41 16.72 -4.10 4.97
N ALA A 42 16.70 -4.45 3.68
CA ALA A 42 15.56 -5.09 3.06
C ALA A 42 15.29 -6.49 3.65
N MET A 43 16.33 -7.28 3.89
CA MET A 43 16.20 -8.60 4.53
C MET A 43 15.69 -8.50 5.97
N GLU A 44 16.18 -7.53 6.75
CA GLU A 44 15.64 -7.25 8.10
C GLU A 44 14.16 -6.89 8.04
N GLY A 45 13.76 -6.00 7.13
CA GLY A 45 12.35 -5.67 6.90
C GLY A 45 11.50 -6.88 6.52
N PHE A 46 11.99 -7.75 5.63
CA PHE A 46 11.31 -9.00 5.30
C PHE A 46 11.23 -9.97 6.47
N CYS A 47 12.26 -10.06 7.31
CA CYS A 47 12.23 -10.88 8.52
C CYS A 47 11.15 -10.39 9.50
N VAL A 48 11.07 -9.08 9.75
CA VAL A 48 10.02 -8.50 10.61
C VAL A 48 8.63 -8.83 10.06
N ILE A 49 8.40 -8.57 8.78
CA ILE A 49 7.14 -8.87 8.10
C ILE A 49 6.82 -10.37 8.19
N GLY A 50 7.81 -11.23 7.89
CA GLY A 50 7.67 -12.68 7.89
C GLY A 50 7.34 -13.25 9.27
N ILE A 51 7.97 -12.76 10.34
CA ILE A 51 7.69 -13.18 11.72
C ILE A 51 6.25 -12.87 12.12
N VAL A 52 5.76 -11.66 11.81
CA VAL A 52 4.39 -11.26 12.14
C VAL A 52 3.36 -12.06 11.32
N ILE A 53 3.65 -12.33 10.04
CA ILE A 53 2.82 -13.21 9.20
C ILE A 53 2.80 -14.64 9.77
N ALA A 54 3.95 -15.18 10.20
CA ALA A 54 4.04 -16.50 10.81
C ALA A 54 3.26 -16.59 12.12
N ALA A 55 3.30 -15.54 12.95
CA ALA A 55 2.48 -15.44 14.15
C ALA A 55 0.97 -15.48 13.82
N GLY A 56 0.53 -14.75 12.78
CA GLY A 56 -0.84 -14.82 12.29
C GLY A 56 -1.25 -16.21 11.80
N TYR A 57 -0.37 -16.88 11.04
CA TYR A 57 -0.59 -18.26 10.60
C TYR A 57 -0.71 -19.24 11.78
N ALA A 58 0.18 -19.12 12.75
CA ALA A 58 0.14 -19.92 13.99
C ALA A 58 -1.15 -19.70 14.79
N ALA A 59 -1.58 -18.43 14.92
CA ALA A 59 -2.84 -18.09 15.58
C ALA A 59 -4.05 -18.75 14.89
N ALA A 60 -4.11 -18.76 13.56
CA ALA A 60 -5.16 -19.44 12.81
C ALA A 60 -5.12 -20.97 13.01
N ARG A 61 -3.91 -21.56 12.96
CA ARG A 61 -3.72 -23.00 13.17
C ARG A 61 -4.11 -23.45 14.58
N LEU A 62 -3.85 -22.61 15.59
CA LEU A 62 -4.21 -22.85 16.99
C LEU A 62 -5.64 -22.37 17.31
N GLN A 63 -6.39 -21.89 16.32
CA GLN A 63 -7.75 -21.36 16.44
C GLN A 63 -7.90 -20.22 17.48
N ILE A 64 -6.83 -19.47 17.72
CA ILE A 64 -6.84 -18.29 18.59
C ILE A 64 -7.73 -17.22 17.96
N GLY A 65 -8.79 -16.82 18.68
CA GLY A 65 -9.80 -15.87 18.19
C GLY A 65 -10.92 -16.50 17.35
N GLY A 66 -10.91 -17.83 17.16
CA GLY A 66 -11.96 -18.57 16.46
C GLY A 66 -11.97 -18.40 14.93
N ALA A 67 -12.96 -18.97 14.26
CA ALA A 67 -13.05 -19.05 12.81
C ALA A 67 -13.17 -17.69 12.10
N GLN A 68 -13.58 -16.65 12.80
CA GLN A 68 -13.76 -15.31 12.23
C GLN A 68 -12.61 -14.33 12.55
N ALA A 69 -11.56 -14.76 13.24
CA ALA A 69 -10.47 -13.90 13.67
C ALA A 69 -9.85 -13.11 12.49
N GLN A 70 -9.55 -13.78 11.39
CA GLN A 70 -9.04 -13.13 10.17
C GLN A 70 -9.97 -12.01 9.66
N TYR A 71 -11.26 -12.28 9.61
CA TYR A 71 -12.27 -11.33 9.14
C TYR A 71 -12.34 -10.10 10.06
N VAL A 72 -12.34 -10.33 11.38
CA VAL A 72 -12.36 -9.25 12.37
C VAL A 72 -11.10 -8.38 12.27
N PHE A 73 -9.91 -8.98 12.20
CA PHE A 73 -8.65 -8.27 12.05
C PHE A 73 -8.62 -7.43 10.77
N ASN A 74 -9.05 -7.99 9.64
CA ASN A 74 -9.15 -7.26 8.38
C ASN A 74 -10.11 -6.06 8.47
N ARG A 75 -11.26 -6.22 9.12
CA ARG A 75 -12.23 -5.13 9.25
C ARG A 75 -11.74 -4.03 10.17
N LEU A 76 -11.20 -4.37 11.33
CA LEU A 76 -10.64 -3.38 12.26
C LEU A 76 -9.48 -2.62 11.62
N SER A 77 -8.57 -3.34 10.95
CA SER A 77 -7.47 -2.69 10.24
C SER A 77 -7.97 -1.76 9.14
N PHE A 78 -8.90 -2.21 8.30
CA PHE A 78 -9.37 -1.43 7.15
C PHE A 78 -10.22 -0.23 7.53
N PHE A 79 -11.14 -0.39 8.51
CA PHE A 79 -12.11 0.67 8.83
C PHE A 79 -11.64 1.63 9.91
N ILE A 80 -10.68 1.22 10.76
CA ILE A 80 -10.24 2.00 11.91
C ILE A 80 -8.73 2.25 11.87
N ALA A 81 -7.90 1.20 11.98
CA ALA A 81 -6.48 1.38 12.20
C ALA A 81 -5.75 2.00 11.00
N SER A 82 -6.00 1.53 9.76
CA SER A 82 -5.33 2.10 8.58
C SER A 82 -5.72 3.55 8.27
N PRO A 83 -6.99 3.97 8.40
CA PRO A 83 -7.34 5.41 8.32
C PRO A 83 -6.64 6.26 9.36
N CYS A 84 -6.56 5.79 10.61
CA CYS A 84 -5.84 6.48 11.68
C CYS A 84 -4.34 6.58 11.37
N LEU A 85 -3.72 5.50 10.90
CA LEU A 85 -2.32 5.48 10.49
C LEU A 85 -2.05 6.48 9.37
N MET A 86 -2.87 6.48 8.31
CA MET A 86 -2.71 7.42 7.19
C MET A 86 -2.91 8.87 7.63
N PHE A 87 -3.89 9.11 8.49
CA PHE A 87 -4.08 10.43 9.08
C PHE A 87 -2.85 10.87 9.87
N ALA A 88 -2.38 10.04 10.82
CA ALA A 88 -1.27 10.38 11.70
C ALA A 88 0.03 10.66 10.93
N ILE A 89 0.37 9.80 9.96
CA ILE A 89 1.55 9.97 9.11
C ILE A 89 1.45 11.26 8.31
N LEU A 90 0.35 11.46 7.58
CA LEU A 90 0.23 12.58 6.64
C LEU A 90 0.00 13.93 7.32
N ALA A 91 -0.61 13.94 8.51
CA ALA A 91 -0.77 15.15 9.30
C ALA A 91 0.58 15.76 9.74
N GLN A 92 1.63 14.94 9.86
CA GLN A 92 2.97 15.36 10.28
C GLN A 92 3.95 15.53 9.11
N GLU A 93 3.62 15.00 7.90
CA GLU A 93 4.49 15.07 6.75
C GLU A 93 4.38 16.38 5.98
N ASN A 94 5.48 16.77 5.33
CA ASN A 94 5.47 17.91 4.41
C ASN A 94 4.97 17.48 3.03
N ILE A 95 3.72 17.82 2.74
CA ILE A 95 2.97 17.36 1.56
C ILE A 95 3.56 17.81 0.23
N THR A 96 4.32 18.90 0.20
CA THR A 96 4.95 19.38 -1.04
C THR A 96 5.86 18.32 -1.69
N HIS A 97 6.37 17.37 -0.89
CA HIS A 97 7.22 16.28 -1.37
C HIS A 97 6.47 14.96 -1.63
N LEU A 98 5.23 14.80 -1.15
CA LEU A 98 4.49 13.55 -1.25
C LEU A 98 3.82 13.34 -2.62
N PHE A 99 3.33 14.42 -3.23
CA PHE A 99 2.72 14.40 -4.56
C PHE A 99 3.71 14.83 -5.64
N ASP A 100 4.94 14.40 -5.49
CA ASP A 100 6.01 14.62 -6.43
C ASP A 100 5.82 13.78 -7.70
N SER A 101 6.68 13.97 -8.66
CA SER A 101 6.68 13.28 -9.97
C SER A 101 6.66 11.74 -9.88
N THR A 102 6.87 11.17 -8.68
CA THR A 102 6.74 9.72 -8.41
C THR A 102 5.33 9.16 -8.68
N ILE A 103 4.28 9.97 -8.51
CA ILE A 103 2.91 9.56 -8.84
C ILE A 103 2.73 9.31 -10.34
N ILE A 104 3.48 10.04 -11.19
CA ILE A 104 3.47 9.84 -12.64
C ILE A 104 4.01 8.46 -12.97
N VAL A 105 5.10 8.05 -12.31
CA VAL A 105 5.67 6.72 -12.48
C VAL A 105 4.66 5.64 -12.10
N ALA A 106 4.01 5.80 -10.93
CA ALA A 106 3.00 4.86 -10.45
C ALA A 106 1.78 4.79 -11.38
N PHE A 107 1.30 5.93 -11.85
CA PHE A 107 0.16 6.01 -12.77
C PHE A 107 0.50 5.39 -14.13
N CYS A 108 1.58 5.83 -14.76
CA CYS A 108 1.94 5.36 -16.09
C CYS A 108 2.31 3.87 -16.11
N SER A 109 2.99 3.36 -15.08
CA SER A 109 3.29 1.93 -14.97
C SER A 109 2.03 1.09 -14.78
N ALA A 110 1.10 1.54 -13.94
CA ALA A 110 -0.17 0.85 -13.74
C ALA A 110 -1.04 0.84 -15.00
N VAL A 111 -1.22 2.01 -15.64
CA VAL A 111 -1.98 2.10 -16.90
C VAL A 111 -1.28 1.31 -18.00
N GLY A 112 0.04 1.43 -18.11
CA GLY A 112 0.84 0.69 -19.09
C GLY A 112 0.65 -0.81 -19.00
N VAL A 113 0.75 -1.38 -17.78
CA VAL A 113 0.54 -2.83 -17.60
C VAL A 113 -0.91 -3.25 -17.84
N GLY A 114 -1.88 -2.41 -17.50
CA GLY A 114 -3.30 -2.65 -17.81
C GLY A 114 -3.56 -2.71 -19.32
N LEU A 115 -2.95 -1.80 -20.09
CA LEU A 115 -3.03 -1.79 -21.55
C LEU A 115 -2.34 -3.02 -22.17
N VAL A 116 -1.17 -3.42 -21.65
CA VAL A 116 -0.50 -4.66 -22.09
C VAL A 116 -1.42 -5.86 -21.87
N PHE A 117 -2.10 -5.96 -20.71
CA PHE A 117 -3.06 -7.04 -20.48
C PHE A 117 -4.21 -7.01 -21.50
N LEU A 118 -4.77 -5.84 -21.82
CA LEU A 118 -5.84 -5.72 -22.83
C LEU A 118 -5.39 -6.20 -24.22
N VAL A 119 -4.17 -5.86 -24.62
CA VAL A 119 -3.58 -6.35 -25.88
C VAL A 119 -3.42 -7.86 -25.84
N LEU A 120 -2.87 -8.43 -24.77
CA LEU A 120 -2.73 -9.88 -24.62
C LEU A 120 -4.07 -10.60 -24.57
N ASN A 121 -5.07 -9.99 -23.90
CA ASN A 121 -6.41 -10.53 -23.89
C ASN A 121 -7.03 -10.57 -25.30
N ARG A 122 -6.84 -9.50 -26.09
CA ARG A 122 -7.34 -9.45 -27.46
C ARG A 122 -6.67 -10.47 -28.39
N LEU A 123 -5.38 -10.76 -28.18
CA LEU A 123 -4.60 -11.64 -29.04
C LEU A 123 -4.73 -13.13 -28.63
N PHE A 124 -4.79 -13.43 -27.34
CA PHE A 124 -4.62 -14.79 -26.84
C PHE A 124 -5.78 -15.34 -26.02
N PHE A 125 -6.36 -14.53 -25.10
CA PHE A 125 -7.32 -15.08 -24.12
C PHE A 125 -8.77 -14.92 -24.54
N HIS A 126 -9.10 -13.85 -25.26
CA HIS A 126 -10.47 -13.54 -25.74
C HIS A 126 -11.52 -13.55 -24.62
N LEU A 127 -11.13 -13.15 -23.39
CA LEU A 127 -12.05 -13.05 -22.25
C LEU A 127 -13.15 -12.04 -22.55
N LYS A 128 -14.35 -12.29 -22.04
CA LYS A 128 -15.48 -11.36 -22.13
C LYS A 128 -15.17 -10.07 -21.37
N ALA A 129 -15.81 -8.96 -21.74
CA ALA A 129 -15.53 -7.65 -21.17
C ALA A 129 -15.53 -7.58 -19.62
N PRO A 130 -16.46 -8.21 -18.88
CA PRO A 130 -16.40 -8.22 -17.42
C PRO A 130 -15.14 -8.93 -16.87
N ASP A 131 -14.82 -10.12 -17.40
CA ASP A 131 -13.64 -10.89 -16.97
C ASP A 131 -12.34 -10.20 -17.39
N ALA A 132 -12.32 -9.59 -18.58
CA ALA A 132 -11.19 -8.78 -19.04
C ALA A 132 -10.97 -7.57 -18.13
N THR A 133 -12.03 -6.92 -17.64
CA THR A 133 -11.92 -5.83 -16.67
C THR A 133 -11.30 -6.30 -15.35
N ILE A 134 -11.71 -7.48 -14.87
CA ILE A 134 -11.06 -8.09 -13.69
C ILE A 134 -9.57 -8.38 -13.97
N GLY A 135 -9.23 -8.84 -15.17
CA GLY A 135 -7.83 -9.08 -15.57
C GLY A 135 -7.00 -7.79 -15.59
N VAL A 136 -7.55 -6.70 -16.13
CA VAL A 136 -6.92 -5.37 -16.06
C VAL A 136 -6.68 -4.95 -14.62
N LEU A 137 -7.71 -5.02 -13.77
CA LEU A 137 -7.60 -4.66 -12.36
C LEU A 137 -6.58 -5.56 -11.63
N ASN A 138 -6.54 -6.86 -11.94
CA ASN A 138 -5.54 -7.77 -11.39
C ASN A 138 -4.10 -7.37 -11.78
N SER A 139 -3.91 -6.83 -12.98
CA SER A 139 -2.60 -6.44 -13.48
C SER A 139 -2.14 -5.08 -12.93
N LEU A 140 -3.05 -4.12 -12.75
CA LEU A 140 -2.69 -2.74 -12.40
C LEU A 140 -2.90 -2.38 -10.92
N TYR A 141 -3.82 -3.04 -10.20
CA TYR A 141 -4.21 -2.64 -8.84
C TYR A 141 -3.25 -3.18 -7.79
N LEU A 142 -2.59 -2.29 -7.06
CA LEU A 142 -1.58 -2.65 -6.05
C LEU A 142 -2.21 -2.92 -4.68
N ASN A 143 -1.64 -3.86 -3.96
CA ASN A 143 -1.97 -4.10 -2.55
C ASN A 143 -1.27 -3.09 -1.63
N SER A 144 -1.57 -1.82 -1.84
CA SER A 144 -0.91 -0.71 -1.18
C SER A 144 -1.20 -0.67 0.32
N ASN A 145 -2.41 -1.07 0.74
CA ASN A 145 -2.78 -1.06 2.16
C ASN A 145 -2.16 -2.24 2.92
N ASN A 146 -2.46 -3.49 2.50
CA ASN A 146 -2.12 -4.66 3.33
C ASN A 146 -0.64 -5.08 3.23
N ILE A 147 0.01 -4.83 2.09
CA ILE A 147 1.42 -5.19 1.85
C ILE A 147 2.27 -3.95 1.60
N GLY A 148 1.72 -2.94 0.92
CA GLY A 148 2.45 -1.72 0.62
C GLY A 148 2.83 -0.92 1.87
N LEU A 149 1.91 -0.74 2.83
CA LEU A 149 2.21 -0.07 4.09
C LEU A 149 3.34 -0.75 4.87
N PRO A 150 3.29 -2.07 5.15
CA PRO A 150 4.41 -2.78 5.77
C PRO A 150 5.75 -2.63 5.02
N ILE A 151 5.72 -2.76 3.69
CA ILE A 151 6.94 -2.63 2.87
C ILE A 151 7.48 -1.21 2.90
N ALA A 152 6.61 -0.20 2.78
CA ALA A 152 7.02 1.20 2.88
C ALA A 152 7.59 1.53 4.27
N THR A 153 7.01 0.98 5.34
CA THR A 153 7.47 1.19 6.71
C THR A 153 8.81 0.51 6.97
N TYR A 154 8.93 -0.80 6.65
CA TYR A 154 10.07 -1.61 7.09
C TYR A 154 11.18 -1.74 6.06
N ILE A 155 10.90 -1.57 4.76
CA ILE A 155 11.90 -1.71 3.68
C ILE A 155 12.28 -0.34 3.12
N LEU A 156 11.32 0.56 2.89
CA LEU A 156 11.60 1.90 2.35
C LEU A 156 11.81 2.95 3.45
N GLY A 157 11.48 2.65 4.71
CA GLY A 157 11.66 3.55 5.85
C GLY A 157 10.69 4.74 5.90
N ASN A 158 9.76 4.86 4.95
CA ASN A 158 8.78 5.93 4.91
C ASN A 158 7.40 5.44 4.44
N PRO A 159 6.44 5.20 5.37
CA PRO A 159 5.10 4.76 5.04
C PRO A 159 4.28 5.78 4.24
N ALA A 160 4.63 7.08 4.27
CA ALA A 160 3.95 8.12 3.51
C ALA A 160 4.04 7.92 1.98
N LEU A 161 5.08 7.22 1.50
CA LEU A 161 5.26 6.93 0.07
C LEU A 161 4.10 6.13 -0.56
N VAL A 162 3.28 5.46 0.25
CA VAL A 162 2.11 4.70 -0.22
C VAL A 162 0.90 5.62 -0.45
N ALA A 163 0.83 6.77 0.21
CA ALA A 163 -0.34 7.65 0.18
C ALA A 163 -0.75 8.09 -1.23
N PRO A 164 0.16 8.56 -2.11
CA PRO A 164 -0.20 8.94 -3.48
C PRO A 164 -0.83 7.78 -4.27
N ILE A 165 -0.29 6.56 -4.08
CA ILE A 165 -0.80 5.35 -4.73
C ILE A 165 -2.19 5.01 -4.22
N LEU A 166 -2.43 5.09 -2.91
CA LEU A 166 -3.73 4.86 -2.29
C LEU A 166 -4.78 5.84 -2.82
N VAL A 167 -4.45 7.14 -2.86
CA VAL A 167 -5.33 8.17 -3.42
C VAL A 167 -5.65 7.87 -4.89
N MET A 168 -4.63 7.61 -5.70
CA MET A 168 -4.79 7.30 -7.12
C MET A 168 -5.70 6.08 -7.33
N GLN A 169 -5.50 5.01 -6.59
CA GLN A 169 -6.31 3.80 -6.72
C GLN A 169 -7.75 4.01 -6.29
N GLN A 170 -7.98 4.68 -5.16
CA GLN A 170 -9.32 4.86 -4.60
C GLN A 170 -10.11 5.97 -5.32
N ALA A 171 -9.44 7.03 -5.75
CA ALA A 171 -10.09 8.15 -6.42
C ALA A 171 -10.25 7.93 -7.94
N LEU A 172 -9.40 7.11 -8.57
CA LEU A 172 -9.40 6.95 -10.02
C LEU A 172 -9.64 5.49 -10.45
N PHE A 173 -8.77 4.55 -10.09
CA PHE A 173 -8.87 3.18 -10.63
C PHE A 173 -10.10 2.43 -10.13
N THR A 174 -10.48 2.59 -8.87
CA THR A 174 -11.69 1.97 -8.33
C THR A 174 -12.95 2.48 -9.01
N PRO A 175 -13.23 3.80 -9.07
CA PRO A 175 -14.41 4.30 -9.76
C PRO A 175 -14.47 3.92 -11.24
N VAL A 176 -13.35 4.01 -11.96
CA VAL A 176 -13.28 3.63 -13.38
C VAL A 176 -13.54 2.13 -13.54
N GLY A 177 -12.85 1.28 -12.80
CA GLY A 177 -13.02 -0.17 -12.89
C GLY A 177 -14.44 -0.63 -12.56
N LEU A 178 -15.04 -0.08 -11.49
CA LEU A 178 -16.43 -0.41 -11.11
C LEU A 178 -17.44 0.13 -12.12
N THR A 179 -17.17 1.28 -12.74
CA THR A 179 -18.01 1.81 -13.83
C THR A 179 -18.00 0.89 -15.04
N VAL A 180 -16.83 0.43 -15.46
CA VAL A 180 -16.72 -0.52 -16.57
C VAL A 180 -17.46 -1.82 -16.24
N LEU A 181 -17.33 -2.31 -14.99
CA LEU A 181 -18.08 -3.49 -14.53
C LEU A 181 -19.60 -3.24 -14.52
N ASP A 182 -20.08 -2.09 -14.04
CA ASP A 182 -21.51 -1.75 -14.06
C ASP A 182 -22.05 -1.72 -15.50
N VAL A 183 -21.35 -1.09 -16.43
CA VAL A 183 -21.75 -1.03 -17.85
C VAL A 183 -21.74 -2.41 -18.49
N THR A 184 -20.68 -3.20 -18.26
CA THR A 184 -20.51 -4.49 -18.95
C THR A 184 -21.36 -5.61 -18.37
N THR A 185 -21.80 -5.51 -17.10
CA THR A 185 -22.63 -6.53 -16.44
C THR A 185 -24.11 -6.15 -16.35
N LYS A 186 -24.44 -4.88 -16.10
CA LYS A 186 -25.81 -4.41 -15.84
C LYS A 186 -26.36 -3.50 -16.92
N GLY A 187 -25.53 -3.07 -17.88
CA GLY A 187 -25.91 -2.10 -18.92
C GLY A 187 -26.30 -0.72 -18.35
N LYS A 188 -25.94 -0.40 -17.10
CA LYS A 188 -26.31 0.85 -16.42
C LYS A 188 -25.07 1.66 -16.07
N PHE A 189 -25.12 2.95 -16.33
CA PHE A 189 -24.11 3.91 -15.95
C PHE A 189 -24.71 4.96 -15.01
N SER A 190 -24.07 5.20 -13.86
CA SER A 190 -24.50 6.21 -12.89
C SER A 190 -23.32 7.06 -12.41
N VAL A 191 -23.20 8.27 -12.94
CA VAL A 191 -22.18 9.27 -12.52
C VAL A 191 -22.24 9.52 -11.02
N LYS A 192 -23.45 9.61 -10.45
CA LYS A 192 -23.66 9.84 -9.01
C LYS A 192 -23.04 8.72 -8.15
N GLN A 193 -23.13 7.47 -8.60
CA GLN A 193 -22.56 6.33 -7.89
C GLN A 193 -21.01 6.35 -7.98
N VAL A 194 -20.47 6.67 -9.14
CA VAL A 194 -19.01 6.81 -9.37
C VAL A 194 -18.41 7.87 -8.45
N LEU A 195 -19.02 9.05 -8.37
CA LEU A 195 -18.54 10.16 -7.53
C LEU A 195 -18.71 9.91 -6.02
N LYS A 196 -19.65 9.06 -5.61
CA LYS A 196 -19.86 8.72 -4.20
C LYS A 196 -18.88 7.65 -3.69
N GLN A 197 -18.35 6.81 -4.55
CA GLN A 197 -17.48 5.69 -4.12
C GLN A 197 -16.25 6.12 -3.31
N PRO A 198 -15.45 7.12 -3.73
CA PRO A 198 -14.30 7.57 -2.98
C PRO A 198 -14.66 8.07 -1.57
N LEU A 199 -15.81 8.76 -1.43
CA LEU A 199 -16.28 9.33 -0.16
C LEU A 199 -16.68 8.28 0.88
N HIS A 200 -16.82 7.01 0.50
CA HIS A 200 -17.15 5.90 1.39
C HIS A 200 -15.92 5.03 1.71
N GLN A 201 -14.73 5.44 1.28
CA GLN A 201 -13.49 4.71 1.56
C GLN A 201 -12.81 5.28 2.81
N PRO A 202 -12.82 4.55 3.95
CA PRO A 202 -12.30 5.08 5.22
C PRO A 202 -10.83 5.50 5.11
N LEU A 203 -10.04 4.72 4.39
CA LEU A 203 -8.63 4.99 4.17
C LEU A 203 -8.40 6.30 3.42
N LEU A 204 -9.20 6.59 2.38
CA LEU A 204 -9.12 7.84 1.65
C LEU A 204 -9.54 9.02 2.53
N ILE A 205 -10.56 8.84 3.38
CA ILE A 205 -10.99 9.88 4.33
C ILE A 205 -9.85 10.22 5.30
N GLY A 206 -9.20 9.22 5.92
CA GLY A 206 -8.05 9.43 6.80
C GLY A 206 -6.89 10.14 6.08
N THR A 207 -6.58 9.71 4.86
CA THR A 207 -5.57 10.33 3.99
C THR A 207 -5.87 11.80 3.72
N VAL A 208 -7.09 12.13 3.28
CA VAL A 208 -7.47 13.52 2.95
C VAL A 208 -7.47 14.39 4.20
N LEU A 209 -7.98 13.91 5.34
CA LEU A 209 -7.96 14.64 6.60
C LEU A 209 -6.52 14.91 7.06
N GLY A 210 -5.62 13.94 6.97
CA GLY A 210 -4.19 14.10 7.27
C GLY A 210 -3.54 15.19 6.40
N ILE A 211 -3.82 15.16 5.09
CA ILE A 211 -3.36 16.17 4.15
C ILE A 211 -3.86 17.57 4.52
N ILE A 212 -5.15 17.69 4.84
CA ILE A 212 -5.73 18.99 5.24
C ILE A 212 -5.04 19.53 6.50
N VAL A 213 -4.85 18.67 7.51
CA VAL A 213 -4.16 19.05 8.76
C VAL A 213 -2.74 19.50 8.48
N SER A 214 -1.98 18.78 7.67
CA SER A 214 -0.61 19.14 7.30
C SER A 214 -0.53 20.50 6.59
N VAL A 215 -1.40 20.72 5.57
CA VAL A 215 -1.44 22.00 4.84
C VAL A 215 -1.78 23.17 5.76
N VAL A 216 -2.76 22.98 6.66
CA VAL A 216 -3.16 24.04 7.61
C VAL A 216 -2.06 24.29 8.63
N SER A 217 -1.48 23.23 9.22
CA SER A 217 -0.37 23.32 10.18
C SER A 217 0.84 24.05 9.59
N SER A 218 1.17 23.75 8.33
CA SER A 218 2.26 24.42 7.59
C SER A 218 2.01 25.91 7.39
N LYS A 219 0.75 26.33 7.15
CA LYS A 219 0.40 27.75 7.01
C LYS A 219 0.37 28.49 8.34
N VAL A 220 -0.04 27.83 9.42
CA VAL A 220 -0.14 28.41 10.77
C VAL A 220 1.23 28.41 11.48
N GLY A 221 2.18 27.58 11.01
CA GLY A 221 3.53 27.49 11.58
C GLY A 221 3.64 26.56 12.80
N HIS A 222 2.57 25.90 13.21
CA HIS A 222 2.59 24.87 14.25
C HIS A 222 1.54 23.79 13.97
N PHE A 223 1.72 22.62 14.61
CA PHE A 223 0.77 21.51 14.49
C PHE A 223 -0.55 21.86 15.18
N ILE A 224 -1.66 21.76 14.42
CA ILE A 224 -2.97 22.30 14.86
C ILE A 224 -3.80 21.30 15.68
N VAL A 225 -3.48 19.97 15.62
CA VAL A 225 -4.23 18.97 16.37
C VAL A 225 -3.66 18.84 17.77
N PRO A 226 -4.47 19.05 18.83
CA PRO A 226 -4.00 18.89 20.20
C PRO A 226 -3.56 17.45 20.49
N ASN A 227 -2.50 17.26 21.29
CA ASN A 227 -1.92 15.94 21.58
C ASN A 227 -2.94 14.96 22.17
N PHE A 228 -3.87 15.41 23.03
CA PHE A 228 -4.88 14.55 23.62
C PHE A 228 -5.85 13.92 22.59
N LEU A 229 -5.95 14.49 21.39
CA LEU A 229 -6.70 13.93 20.25
C LEU A 229 -5.78 13.16 19.31
N PHE A 230 -4.55 13.65 19.10
CA PHE A 230 -3.60 13.07 18.18
C PHE A 230 -3.03 11.74 18.69
N ASP A 231 -2.59 11.69 19.94
CA ASP A 231 -1.93 10.50 20.52
C ASP A 231 -2.79 9.23 20.48
N PRO A 232 -4.11 9.27 20.81
CA PRO A 232 -4.97 8.10 20.64
C PRO A 232 -5.12 7.66 19.19
N ILE A 233 -5.17 8.59 18.25
CA ILE A 233 -5.28 8.29 16.82
C ILE A 233 -3.99 7.63 16.32
N ASP A 234 -2.83 8.15 16.70
CA ASP A 234 -1.53 7.62 16.36
C ASP A 234 -1.35 6.20 16.95
N MET A 235 -1.70 6.00 18.23
CA MET A 235 -1.65 4.70 18.89
C MET A 235 -2.53 3.65 18.21
N ILE A 236 -3.74 4.02 17.79
CA ILE A 236 -4.61 3.14 16.99
C ILE A 236 -3.98 2.88 15.62
N GLY A 237 -3.42 3.91 15.00
CA GLY A 237 -2.72 3.82 13.72
C GLY A 237 -1.56 2.84 13.75
N ASP A 238 -0.73 2.89 14.78
CA ASP A 238 0.43 1.99 14.97
C ASP A 238 0.03 0.50 14.99
N SER A 239 -1.20 0.19 15.40
CA SER A 239 -1.72 -1.18 15.38
C SER A 239 -2.04 -1.68 13.96
N ALA A 240 -2.16 -0.80 12.96
CA ALA A 240 -2.62 -1.16 11.63
C ALA A 240 -1.73 -2.20 10.95
N VAL A 241 -0.42 -1.93 10.90
CA VAL A 241 0.54 -2.81 10.21
C VAL A 241 0.61 -4.20 10.84
N PRO A 242 0.77 -4.36 12.17
CA PRO A 242 0.74 -5.68 12.81
C PRO A 242 -0.57 -6.42 12.57
N MET A 243 -1.71 -5.74 12.69
CA MET A 243 -3.02 -6.35 12.48
C MET A 243 -3.21 -6.85 11.05
N ILE A 244 -2.79 -6.06 10.05
CA ILE A 244 -2.84 -6.42 8.64
C ILE A 244 -1.98 -7.65 8.36
N LEU A 245 -0.74 -7.67 8.86
CA LEU A 245 0.18 -8.78 8.64
C LEU A 245 -0.30 -10.07 9.32
N MET A 246 -0.84 -9.98 10.54
CA MET A 246 -1.45 -11.12 11.22
C MET A 246 -2.68 -11.63 10.46
N ALA A 247 -3.57 -10.75 10.02
CA ALA A 247 -4.74 -11.12 9.21
C ALA A 247 -4.31 -11.81 7.89
N PHE A 248 -3.24 -11.32 7.27
CA PHE A 248 -2.66 -11.96 6.09
C PHE A 248 -2.11 -13.35 6.41
N GLY A 249 -1.35 -13.50 7.51
CA GLY A 249 -0.87 -14.80 7.98
C GLY A 249 -2.02 -15.79 8.26
N MET A 250 -3.09 -15.34 8.93
CA MET A 250 -4.30 -16.14 9.14
C MET A 250 -4.93 -16.60 7.82
N SER A 251 -4.91 -15.74 6.79
CA SER A 251 -5.49 -16.05 5.47
C SER A 251 -4.77 -17.16 4.72
N LEU A 252 -3.52 -17.42 5.03
CA LEU A 252 -2.74 -18.49 4.40
C LEU A 252 -3.15 -19.88 4.91
N HIS A 253 -3.77 -19.96 6.11
CA HIS A 253 -4.24 -21.20 6.66
C HIS A 253 -5.49 -21.72 5.93
N GLY A 254 -5.43 -22.95 5.41
CA GLY A 254 -6.58 -23.57 4.72
C GLY A 254 -6.83 -23.11 3.27
N THR A 255 -6.03 -22.21 2.72
CA THR A 255 -6.16 -21.77 1.33
C THR A 255 -5.63 -22.84 0.38
N LYS A 256 -6.47 -23.32 -0.55
CA LYS A 256 -6.05 -24.20 -1.65
C LYS A 256 -6.00 -23.37 -2.93
N PRO A 257 -4.79 -23.08 -3.48
CA PRO A 257 -4.66 -22.35 -4.73
C PRO A 257 -5.02 -23.22 -5.94
N MET A 258 -5.36 -22.56 -7.06
CA MET A 258 -5.47 -23.14 -8.39
C MET A 258 -6.41 -24.36 -8.53
N GLN A 259 -7.58 -24.33 -7.91
CA GLN A 259 -8.57 -25.40 -8.06
C GLN A 259 -9.21 -25.45 -9.46
N ASN A 260 -9.25 -24.33 -10.18
CA ASN A 260 -9.82 -24.27 -11.54
C ASN A 260 -8.72 -24.05 -12.57
N LYS A 261 -8.51 -25.06 -13.43
CA LYS A 261 -7.44 -25.07 -14.44
C LYS A 261 -7.78 -24.30 -15.73
N SER A 262 -9.02 -23.86 -15.91
CA SER A 262 -9.49 -23.32 -17.22
C SER A 262 -8.81 -22.01 -17.64
N ASN A 263 -8.35 -21.17 -16.69
CA ASN A 263 -7.77 -19.85 -16.95
C ASN A 263 -6.30 -19.73 -16.52
N LEU A 264 -5.60 -20.84 -16.32
CA LEU A 264 -4.21 -20.85 -15.86
C LEU A 264 -3.27 -19.93 -16.67
N PRO A 265 -3.28 -19.92 -18.02
CA PRO A 265 -2.41 -19.01 -18.76
C PRO A 265 -2.67 -17.53 -18.46
N ALA A 266 -3.94 -17.13 -18.38
CA ALA A 266 -4.31 -15.75 -18.05
C ALA A 266 -3.93 -15.40 -16.61
N ILE A 267 -4.06 -16.32 -15.65
CA ILE A 267 -3.69 -16.14 -14.25
C ILE A 267 -2.17 -15.91 -14.12
N TRP A 268 -1.35 -16.76 -14.76
CA TRP A 268 0.09 -16.56 -14.76
C TRP A 268 0.51 -15.27 -15.47
N THR A 269 -0.20 -14.90 -16.54
CA THR A 269 0.05 -13.65 -17.25
C THR A 269 -0.20 -12.44 -16.37
N VAL A 270 -1.32 -12.36 -15.65
CA VAL A 270 -1.57 -11.21 -14.75
C VAL A 270 -0.55 -11.15 -13.62
N ALA A 271 -0.11 -12.29 -13.08
CA ALA A 271 0.92 -12.33 -12.06
C ALA A 271 2.30 -11.88 -12.61
N ALA A 272 2.67 -12.31 -13.80
CA ALA A 272 3.90 -11.89 -14.48
C ALA A 272 3.86 -10.39 -14.84
N LEU A 273 2.73 -9.92 -15.38
CA LEU A 273 2.51 -8.50 -15.67
C LEU A 273 2.65 -7.66 -14.40
N LYS A 274 2.07 -8.12 -13.30
CA LYS A 274 2.08 -7.42 -12.03
C LYS A 274 3.47 -7.37 -11.39
N ASN A 275 4.14 -8.52 -11.31
CA ASN A 275 5.36 -8.62 -10.50
C ASN A 275 6.65 -8.41 -11.32
N ILE A 276 6.59 -8.50 -12.66
CA ILE A 276 7.77 -8.34 -13.52
C ILE A 276 7.61 -7.13 -14.44
N VAL A 277 6.55 -7.09 -15.24
CA VAL A 277 6.41 -6.07 -16.28
C VAL A 277 6.15 -4.69 -15.67
N MET A 278 5.29 -4.60 -14.65
CA MET A 278 4.98 -3.32 -14.01
C MET A 278 6.21 -2.67 -13.34
N PRO A 279 7.03 -3.38 -12.54
CA PRO A 279 8.29 -2.83 -12.03
C PRO A 279 9.28 -2.43 -13.11
N LEU A 280 9.37 -3.17 -14.22
CA LEU A 280 10.22 -2.83 -15.35
C LEU A 280 9.76 -1.54 -16.04
N ILE A 281 8.45 -1.38 -16.25
CA ILE A 281 7.88 -0.13 -16.78
C ILE A 281 8.16 1.03 -15.81
N ALA A 282 7.96 0.81 -14.51
CA ALA A 282 8.22 1.83 -13.48
C ALA A 282 9.71 2.22 -13.45
N PHE A 283 10.62 1.24 -13.54
CA PHE A 283 12.06 1.48 -13.65
C PHE A 283 12.38 2.33 -14.89
N GLY A 284 11.88 1.95 -16.07
CA GLY A 284 12.12 2.68 -17.33
C GLY A 284 11.65 4.13 -17.26
N ILE A 285 10.43 4.37 -16.75
CA ILE A 285 9.85 5.70 -16.61
C ILE A 285 10.63 6.52 -15.57
N ALA A 286 10.86 5.98 -14.37
CA ALA A 286 11.58 6.67 -13.31
C ALA A 286 13.02 7.02 -13.73
N PHE A 287 13.70 6.09 -14.41
CA PHE A 287 15.04 6.31 -14.94
C PHE A 287 15.06 7.40 -16.02
N ALA A 288 14.09 7.41 -16.94
CA ALA A 288 13.93 8.43 -17.98
C ALA A 288 13.61 9.82 -17.40
N MET A 289 12.86 9.86 -16.27
CA MET A 289 12.59 11.10 -15.52
C MET A 289 13.80 11.60 -14.71
N GLY A 290 14.94 10.89 -14.74
CA GLY A 290 16.15 11.28 -14.04
C GLY A 290 16.21 10.84 -12.58
N PHE A 291 15.26 10.03 -12.09
CA PHE A 291 15.32 9.51 -10.72
C PHE A 291 16.49 8.55 -10.54
N ARG A 292 17.13 8.62 -9.38
CA ARG A 292 18.29 7.79 -9.01
C ARG A 292 18.20 7.45 -7.52
N GLY A 293 18.99 6.46 -7.07
CA GLY A 293 19.13 6.08 -5.66
C GLY A 293 17.77 5.76 -4.99
N PRO A 294 17.52 6.27 -3.77
CA PRO A 294 16.34 5.90 -2.98
C PRO A 294 15.00 6.18 -3.66
N THR A 295 14.90 7.24 -4.45
CA THR A 295 13.66 7.59 -5.17
C THR A 295 13.34 6.58 -6.27
N LEU A 296 14.34 6.20 -7.07
CA LEU A 296 14.21 5.16 -8.11
C LEU A 296 13.85 3.82 -7.45
N TYR A 297 14.57 3.44 -6.40
CA TYR A 297 14.33 2.23 -5.64
C TYR A 297 12.89 2.17 -5.11
N GLY A 298 12.43 3.23 -4.45
CA GLY A 298 11.06 3.33 -3.92
C GLY A 298 9.99 3.16 -5.00
N CYS A 299 10.14 3.83 -6.16
CA CYS A 299 9.20 3.71 -7.28
C CYS A 299 9.11 2.26 -7.79
N VAL A 300 10.24 1.58 -7.94
CA VAL A 300 10.28 0.21 -8.48
C VAL A 300 9.77 -0.81 -7.47
N VAL A 301 10.13 -0.68 -6.19
CA VAL A 301 9.62 -1.54 -5.10
C VAL A 301 8.10 -1.41 -4.96
N LEU A 302 7.58 -0.18 -4.96
CA LEU A 302 6.14 0.03 -4.86
C LEU A 302 5.39 -0.51 -6.10
N ALA A 303 5.97 -0.43 -7.28
CA ALA A 303 5.40 -1.05 -8.49
C ALA A 303 5.39 -2.59 -8.43
N ALA A 304 6.33 -3.19 -7.69
CA ALA A 304 6.43 -4.65 -7.49
C ALA A 304 5.49 -5.20 -6.42
N LEU A 305 4.69 -4.34 -5.76
CA LEU A 305 3.66 -4.79 -4.83
C LEU A 305 2.67 -5.74 -5.51
N PRO A 306 2.18 -6.78 -4.84
CA PRO A 306 1.24 -7.73 -5.43
C PRO A 306 -0.12 -7.08 -5.71
N THR A 307 -1.00 -7.81 -6.35
CA THR A 307 -2.37 -7.36 -6.62
C THR A 307 -3.17 -7.18 -5.32
N GLY A 308 -3.92 -6.09 -5.23
CA GLY A 308 -4.75 -5.76 -4.08
C GLY A 308 -5.98 -6.68 -3.94
N GLN A 309 -6.30 -7.08 -2.70
CA GLN A 309 -7.47 -7.90 -2.39
C GLN A 309 -8.81 -7.24 -2.80
N ASN A 310 -8.83 -5.93 -2.96
CA ASN A 310 -10.00 -5.19 -3.42
C ASN A 310 -10.53 -5.71 -4.77
N VAL A 311 -9.64 -6.21 -5.64
CA VAL A 311 -10.03 -6.78 -6.95
C VAL A 311 -10.92 -8.01 -6.78
N TYR A 312 -10.65 -8.88 -5.79
CA TYR A 312 -11.54 -9.99 -5.46
C TYR A 312 -12.89 -9.51 -4.95
N ASN A 313 -12.93 -8.47 -4.12
CA ASN A 313 -14.18 -7.90 -3.62
C ASN A 313 -15.03 -7.32 -4.77
N TYR A 314 -14.38 -6.72 -5.77
CA TYR A 314 -15.06 -6.23 -6.98
C TYR A 314 -15.60 -7.40 -7.81
N ALA A 315 -14.78 -8.42 -8.05
CA ALA A 315 -15.19 -9.64 -8.76
C ALA A 315 -16.40 -10.32 -8.07
N ALA A 316 -16.37 -10.44 -6.73
CA ALA A 316 -17.45 -11.01 -5.94
C ALA A 316 -18.73 -10.18 -5.99
N ARG A 317 -18.61 -8.83 -5.91
CA ARG A 317 -19.77 -7.91 -5.99
C ARG A 317 -20.54 -8.03 -7.31
N TYR A 318 -19.83 -8.26 -8.40
CA TYR A 318 -20.41 -8.38 -9.74
C TYR A 318 -20.62 -9.83 -10.18
N ASN A 319 -20.20 -10.80 -9.36
CA ASN A 319 -20.22 -12.22 -9.64
C ASN A 319 -19.54 -12.59 -10.97
N VAL A 320 -18.37 -11.98 -11.24
CA VAL A 320 -17.56 -12.21 -12.46
C VAL A 320 -16.10 -12.47 -12.10
N GLY A 321 -15.44 -13.40 -12.78
CA GLY A 321 -14.01 -13.65 -12.65
C GLY A 321 -13.48 -13.91 -11.23
N MET A 322 -14.31 -14.39 -10.28
CA MET A 322 -13.92 -14.53 -8.87
C MET A 322 -12.71 -15.44 -8.67
N THR A 323 -12.70 -16.59 -9.31
CA THR A 323 -11.56 -17.54 -9.25
C THR A 323 -10.31 -16.94 -9.91
N PHE A 324 -10.50 -16.25 -11.02
CA PHE A 324 -9.42 -15.55 -11.73
C PHE A 324 -8.81 -14.43 -10.86
N ALA A 325 -9.64 -13.59 -10.23
CA ALA A 325 -9.18 -12.58 -9.29
C ALA A 325 -8.41 -13.19 -8.10
N ARG A 326 -9.01 -14.19 -7.44
CA ARG A 326 -8.42 -14.85 -6.27
C ARG A 326 -7.06 -15.47 -6.59
N ASP A 327 -6.98 -16.26 -7.66
CA ASP A 327 -5.77 -17.00 -7.98
C ASP A 327 -4.66 -16.06 -8.48
N GLY A 328 -5.00 -14.99 -9.23
CA GLY A 328 -4.05 -13.94 -9.62
C GLY A 328 -3.49 -13.17 -8.42
N ILE A 329 -4.34 -12.80 -7.46
CA ILE A 329 -3.91 -12.18 -6.19
C ILE A 329 -2.96 -13.11 -5.44
N LEU A 330 -3.33 -14.39 -5.31
CA LEU A 330 -2.54 -15.36 -4.55
C LEU A 330 -1.15 -15.55 -5.16
N ILE A 331 -1.05 -15.80 -6.47
CA ILE A 331 0.24 -16.00 -7.15
C ILE A 331 1.09 -14.73 -7.06
N SER A 332 0.52 -13.57 -7.36
CA SER A 332 1.26 -12.30 -7.26
C SER A 332 1.75 -12.04 -5.84
N THR A 333 0.96 -12.39 -4.82
CA THR A 333 1.34 -12.22 -3.42
C THR A 333 2.47 -13.16 -3.00
N MET A 334 2.47 -14.41 -3.49
CA MET A 334 3.54 -15.36 -3.18
C MET A 334 4.85 -15.04 -3.90
N THR A 335 4.78 -14.46 -5.09
CA THR A 335 5.96 -14.14 -5.91
C THR A 335 6.53 -12.74 -5.64
N SER A 336 5.71 -11.79 -5.18
CA SER A 336 6.13 -10.40 -4.92
C SER A 336 7.33 -10.28 -3.95
N PRO A 337 7.41 -10.99 -2.81
CA PRO A 337 8.56 -10.88 -1.90
C PRO A 337 9.88 -11.25 -2.58
N ILE A 338 9.87 -12.27 -3.45
CA ILE A 338 11.06 -12.68 -4.21
C ILE A 338 11.48 -11.58 -5.18
N VAL A 339 10.53 -11.01 -5.90
CA VAL A 339 10.81 -9.92 -6.85
C VAL A 339 11.32 -8.67 -6.13
N ILE A 340 10.71 -8.29 -5.00
CA ILE A 340 11.15 -7.14 -4.21
C ILE A 340 12.57 -7.38 -3.64
N ALA A 341 12.88 -8.59 -3.19
CA ALA A 341 14.23 -8.95 -2.75
C ALA A 341 15.27 -8.82 -3.88
N ILE A 342 14.93 -9.24 -5.10
CA ILE A 342 15.79 -9.07 -6.29
C ILE A 342 15.98 -7.58 -6.60
N ILE A 343 14.90 -6.79 -6.57
CA ILE A 343 14.96 -5.33 -6.79
C ILE A 343 15.86 -4.68 -5.72
N ALA A 344 15.71 -5.07 -4.46
CA ALA A 344 16.56 -4.58 -3.38
C ALA A 344 18.03 -4.91 -3.61
N ALA A 345 18.34 -6.13 -4.08
CA ALA A 345 19.72 -6.53 -4.38
C ALA A 345 20.35 -5.77 -5.56
N LEU A 346 19.53 -5.27 -6.50
CA LEU A 346 20.00 -4.59 -7.72
C LEU A 346 20.03 -3.08 -7.61
N LEU A 347 19.16 -2.47 -6.80
CA LEU A 347 18.93 -1.03 -6.80
C LEU A 347 19.16 -0.34 -5.43
N SER A 348 19.39 -1.09 -4.36
CA SER A 348 19.63 -0.52 -3.02
C SER A 348 21.06 -0.06 -2.79
#